data_9b57fae0ad32e339708b73df87a7de30
#
_entry.id   9b57fae0ad32e339708b73df87a7de30
#
_cell.length_a   1.000
_cell.length_b   1.000
_cell.length_c   1.000
_cell.angle_alpha   90.00
_cell.angle_beta   90.00
_cell.angle_gamma   90.00
#
_symmetry.space_group_name_H-M   'P 1'
#
loop_
_entity.id
_entity.type
_entity.pdbx_description
1 polymer ?
#
loop_
_entity_poly.entity_id
_entity_poly.type
_entity_poly.pdbx_seq_one_letter_code
_entity_poly.pdbx_strand_id
1 'polypeptide(L)'
;MKLQYSKLLLFSFSIFLFLEGLDAYSVYNIPIFWLGVSFFLFVFFGLHFFGFKVSSYNFVSLRNWVLYGIFITLIQSLFNDVVLPKYASTTYFQYISLRLLRLVFFLVVIYCLDYILQKYSFEYVLTFFLLSCLFISVLSLISYFSYVYGYNDFPRTRSGSGGWTQPIERACNILRNYGTFREPSFLSIWSVPFLPYFFYLGKKKKVWYFLSLIPILSIVLSRSLTGVMAFLLAASLTLLIILFVHRKFELNLFALMTLFVIIIFSSSIFSYQFPPDQKNCDDSINECICYTEDRLDELKSSTSVPDATFGRFRELASQGLDAFSNTAFLFDYIQDEGFSVFGDGFGFSNITFSYAADEATKKLENNQIIYRNPGQVVSFNNLFANILMSTGMLGLLWFLYILIDTSRKLVFRYTLIQPYVLVSFISILFIYSYQAEEIAAHLAISIAFAINLQKNEE
;
A
#
# COMPACT_ATOMS: atom_id res chain seq x y z
N MET A 1 5.68 16.12 32.26
CA MET A 1 6.01 16.63 30.92
C MET A 1 6.26 15.50 29.90
N LYS A 2 7.14 14.50 30.15
CA LYS A 2 7.43 13.41 29.18
C LYS A 2 6.21 12.55 28.75
N LEU A 3 5.20 12.39 29.60
CA LEU A 3 3.98 11.64 29.27
C LEU A 3 3.08 12.42 28.29
N GLN A 4 3.14 13.75 28.31
CA GLN A 4 2.38 14.59 27.38
C GLN A 4 2.93 14.53 25.95
N TYR A 5 4.25 14.41 25.77
CA TYR A 5 4.88 14.32 24.45
C TYR A 5 4.46 13.05 23.69
N SER A 6 4.45 11.89 24.38
CA SER A 6 4.05 10.64 23.75
C SER A 6 2.56 10.61 23.36
N LYS A 7 1.69 11.24 24.14
CA LYS A 7 0.26 11.40 23.78
C LYS A 7 0.10 12.30 22.56
N LEU A 8 0.83 13.41 22.52
CA LEU A 8 0.77 14.34 21.38
C LEU A 8 1.30 13.69 20.11
N LEU A 9 2.41 12.92 20.19
CA LEU A 9 2.92 12.15 19.05
C LEU A 9 1.93 11.08 18.58
N LEU A 10 1.33 10.32 19.49
CA LEU A 10 0.33 9.32 19.15
C LEU A 10 -0.88 9.96 18.48
N PHE A 11 -1.38 11.06 19.01
CA PHE A 11 -2.51 11.79 18.45
C PHE A 11 -2.17 12.36 17.05
N SER A 12 -1.01 12.99 16.89
CA SER A 12 -0.57 13.53 15.59
C SER A 12 -0.38 12.41 14.54
N PHE A 13 0.10 11.25 14.95
CA PHE A 13 0.21 10.09 14.07
C PHE A 13 -1.17 9.51 13.68
N SER A 14 -2.12 9.49 14.60
CA SER A 14 -3.49 9.08 14.30
C SER A 14 -4.19 10.03 13.32
N ILE A 15 -3.96 11.34 13.47
CA ILE A 15 -4.41 12.35 12.49
C ILE A 15 -3.77 12.09 11.12
N PHE A 16 -2.46 11.81 11.09
CA PHE A 16 -1.79 11.47 9.83
C PHE A 16 -2.44 10.24 9.18
N LEU A 17 -2.66 9.14 9.91
CA LEU A 17 -3.31 7.94 9.36
C LEU A 17 -4.71 8.24 8.83
N PHE A 18 -5.48 9.08 9.52
CA PHE A 18 -6.78 9.53 9.04
C PHE A 18 -6.66 10.32 7.73
N LEU A 19 -5.76 11.28 7.67
CA LEU A 19 -5.55 12.11 6.46
C LEU A 19 -4.95 11.31 5.29
N GLU A 20 -4.14 10.28 5.57
CA GLU A 20 -3.67 9.32 4.56
C GLU A 20 -4.84 8.56 3.93
N GLY A 21 -5.85 8.19 4.72
CA GLY A 21 -7.07 7.55 4.25
C GLY A 21 -7.97 8.46 3.39
N LEU A 22 -7.67 9.76 3.28
CA LEU A 22 -8.36 10.72 2.40
C LEU A 22 -7.60 10.91 1.07
N ASP A 23 -7.08 9.85 0.48
CA ASP A 23 -6.20 9.88 -0.70
C ASP A 23 -6.82 10.55 -1.95
N ALA A 24 -8.14 10.51 -2.10
CA ALA A 24 -8.85 11.13 -3.25
C ALA A 24 -8.99 12.66 -3.15
N TYR A 25 -8.52 13.26 -2.08
CA TYR A 25 -8.74 14.69 -1.82
C TYR A 25 -7.44 15.48 -1.84
N SER A 26 -7.55 16.73 -2.31
CA SER A 26 -6.46 17.71 -2.33
C SER A 26 -6.96 19.10 -1.93
N VAL A 27 -6.07 19.89 -1.34
CA VAL A 27 -6.29 21.31 -1.07
C VAL A 27 -5.27 22.09 -1.90
N TYR A 28 -5.72 22.98 -2.76
CA TYR A 28 -4.83 23.71 -3.69
C TYR A 28 -3.88 22.79 -4.49
N ASN A 29 -4.40 21.67 -5.00
CA ASN A 29 -3.64 20.63 -5.71
C ASN A 29 -2.58 19.87 -4.85
N ILE A 30 -2.52 20.11 -3.54
CA ILE A 30 -1.67 19.36 -2.62
C ILE A 30 -2.52 18.21 -2.04
N PRO A 31 -2.15 16.94 -2.26
CA PRO A 31 -2.83 15.81 -1.64
C PRO A 31 -2.90 15.94 -0.12
N ILE A 32 -4.07 15.69 0.47
CA ILE A 32 -4.33 15.92 1.90
C ILE A 32 -3.35 15.13 2.80
N PHE A 33 -2.91 13.95 2.38
CA PHE A 33 -1.96 13.17 3.18
C PHE A 33 -0.65 13.94 3.44
N TRP A 34 -0.20 14.84 2.53
CA TRP A 34 0.98 15.68 2.75
C TRP A 34 0.79 16.69 3.89
N LEU A 35 -0.45 17.14 4.10
CA LEU A 35 -0.77 17.96 5.28
C LEU A 35 -0.60 17.14 6.57
N GLY A 36 -1.01 15.86 6.53
CA GLY A 36 -0.78 14.93 7.63
C GLY A 36 0.70 14.67 7.92
N VAL A 37 1.49 14.40 6.87
CA VAL A 37 2.95 14.24 6.98
C VAL A 37 3.59 15.50 7.57
N SER A 38 3.26 16.68 7.02
CA SER A 38 3.82 17.97 7.48
C SER A 38 3.43 18.27 8.93
N PHE A 39 2.19 18.04 9.30
CA PHE A 39 1.72 18.22 10.68
C PHE A 39 2.45 17.29 11.65
N PHE A 40 2.57 16.00 11.31
CA PHE A 40 3.28 15.04 12.15
C PHE A 40 4.77 15.41 12.32
N LEU A 41 5.45 15.74 11.23
CA LEU A 41 6.85 16.17 11.27
C LEU A 41 7.02 17.47 12.06
N PHE A 42 6.11 18.43 11.89
CA PHE A 42 6.12 19.67 12.66
C PHE A 42 6.02 19.41 14.18
N VAL A 43 5.09 18.52 14.58
CA VAL A 43 4.98 18.11 15.99
C VAL A 43 6.25 17.42 16.47
N PHE A 44 6.80 16.48 15.68
CA PHE A 44 8.03 15.77 16.04
C PHE A 44 9.22 16.72 16.22
N PHE A 45 9.52 17.57 15.25
CA PHE A 45 10.63 18.50 15.32
C PHE A 45 10.42 19.58 16.39
N GLY A 46 9.18 20.06 16.54
CA GLY A 46 8.83 20.97 17.62
C GLY A 46 9.13 20.36 19.00
N LEU A 47 8.71 19.12 19.25
CA LEU A 47 9.02 18.43 20.50
C LEU A 47 10.52 18.17 20.68
N HIS A 48 11.23 17.87 19.59
CA HIS A 48 12.68 17.69 19.63
C HIS A 48 13.40 18.98 20.02
N PHE A 49 12.95 20.11 19.50
CA PHE A 49 13.45 21.43 19.90
C PHE A 49 13.25 21.72 21.40
N PHE A 50 12.14 21.26 22.00
CA PHE A 50 11.88 21.33 23.43
C PHE A 50 12.56 20.24 24.27
N GLY A 51 13.61 19.61 23.74
CA GLY A 51 14.44 18.63 24.47
C GLY A 51 13.92 17.20 24.47
N PHE A 52 12.95 16.88 23.61
CA PHE A 52 12.55 15.50 23.37
C PHE A 52 13.70 14.74 22.66
N LYS A 53 14.16 13.65 23.26
CA LYS A 53 15.20 12.78 22.71
C LYS A 53 14.67 11.38 22.53
N VAL A 54 14.88 10.81 21.34
CA VAL A 54 14.57 9.41 21.02
C VAL A 54 15.87 8.62 20.96
N SER A 55 15.90 7.47 21.63
CA SER A 55 17.03 6.56 21.53
C SER A 55 16.98 5.81 20.19
N SER A 56 18.10 5.83 19.46
CA SER A 56 18.18 5.24 18.12
C SER A 56 18.88 3.88 18.05
N TYR A 57 19.22 3.29 19.20
CA TYR A 57 20.05 2.08 19.24
C TYR A 57 19.43 0.87 18.50
N ASN A 58 18.12 0.75 18.50
CA ASN A 58 17.44 -0.42 17.91
C ASN A 58 17.30 -0.36 16.39
N PHE A 59 17.57 0.78 15.77
CA PHE A 59 17.29 1.05 14.36
C PHE A 59 18.53 1.49 13.56
N VAL A 60 19.72 1.22 14.09
CA VAL A 60 20.97 1.69 13.46
C VAL A 60 21.09 1.21 12.01
N SER A 61 20.80 -0.06 11.74
CA SER A 61 20.86 -0.61 10.38
C SER A 61 19.87 0.09 9.45
N LEU A 62 18.63 0.26 9.89
CA LEU A 62 17.59 0.93 9.11
C LEU A 62 17.90 2.42 8.89
N ARG A 63 18.34 3.11 9.94
CA ARG A 63 18.78 4.51 9.82
C ARG A 63 19.89 4.66 8.79
N ASN A 64 20.91 3.81 8.88
CA ASN A 64 22.03 3.87 7.98
C ASN A 64 21.64 3.55 6.54
N TRP A 65 20.69 2.62 6.34
CA TRP A 65 20.11 2.33 5.03
C TRP A 65 19.35 3.55 4.46
N VAL A 66 18.54 4.24 5.26
CA VAL A 66 17.85 5.47 4.85
C VAL A 66 18.86 6.57 4.50
N LEU A 67 19.90 6.75 5.34
CA LEU A 67 20.96 7.74 5.06
C LEU A 67 21.73 7.39 3.77
N TYR A 68 22.00 6.12 3.52
CA TYR A 68 22.59 5.65 2.27
C TYR A 68 21.71 6.00 1.06
N GLY A 69 20.40 5.74 1.13
CA GLY A 69 19.46 6.08 0.06
C GLY A 69 19.38 7.59 -0.21
N ILE A 70 19.37 8.41 0.86
CA ILE A 70 19.44 9.88 0.74
C ILE A 70 20.76 10.29 0.09
N PHE A 71 21.89 9.75 0.53
CA PHE A 71 23.21 10.07 0.03
C PHE A 71 23.35 9.75 -1.47
N ILE A 72 22.95 8.54 -1.90
CA ILE A 72 22.96 8.17 -3.32
C ILE A 72 22.07 9.13 -4.13
N THR A 73 20.86 9.43 -3.65
CA THR A 73 19.95 10.34 -4.36
C THR A 73 20.55 11.74 -4.51
N LEU A 74 21.22 12.25 -3.49
CA LEU A 74 21.88 13.57 -3.55
C LEU A 74 23.08 13.56 -4.50
N ILE A 75 23.90 12.51 -4.47
CA ILE A 75 25.03 12.37 -5.41
C ILE A 75 24.50 12.33 -6.84
N GLN A 76 23.55 11.47 -7.14
CA GLN A 76 22.98 11.35 -8.47
C GLN A 76 22.35 12.67 -8.94
N SER A 77 21.69 13.42 -8.06
CA SER A 77 21.13 14.73 -8.41
C SER A 77 22.19 15.79 -8.72
N LEU A 78 23.42 15.65 -8.20
CA LEU A 78 24.53 16.57 -8.48
C LEU A 78 25.26 16.25 -9.81
N PHE A 79 25.31 14.95 -10.16
CA PHE A 79 26.08 14.51 -11.34
C PHE A 79 25.26 14.35 -12.60
N ASN A 80 23.94 14.24 -12.48
CA ASN A 80 23.06 14.10 -13.63
C ASN A 80 22.47 15.46 -14.03
N ASP A 81 23.05 16.08 -15.04
CA ASP A 81 22.57 17.29 -15.74
C ASP A 81 21.29 16.99 -16.56
N VAL A 82 20.46 16.11 -16.11
CA VAL A 82 19.22 15.79 -16.81
C VAL A 82 18.25 16.94 -16.61
N VAL A 83 18.24 17.82 -17.61
CA VAL A 83 17.15 18.78 -17.80
C VAL A 83 15.90 17.98 -18.12
N LEU A 84 15.16 17.59 -17.10
CA LEU A 84 13.87 16.94 -17.30
C LEU A 84 12.92 17.94 -17.91
N PRO A 85 12.33 17.63 -19.06
CA PRO A 85 11.17 18.36 -19.51
C PRO A 85 10.13 18.32 -18.39
N LYS A 86 9.35 19.38 -18.23
CA LYS A 86 8.28 19.44 -17.24
C LYS A 86 7.35 18.25 -17.45
N TYR A 87 7.54 17.23 -16.64
CA TYR A 87 6.60 16.12 -16.58
C TYR A 87 5.41 16.55 -15.74
N ALA A 88 4.30 16.73 -16.39
CA ALA A 88 3.06 17.16 -15.76
C ALA A 88 3.22 18.39 -14.88
N SER A 89 2.68 18.86 -14.00
CA SER A 89 2.81 20.08 -13.20
C SER A 89 3.97 20.05 -12.17
N THR A 90 4.76 18.98 -12.10
CA THR A 90 5.76 18.77 -11.04
C THR A 90 7.17 18.97 -11.56
N THR A 91 7.95 19.84 -10.92
CA THR A 91 9.38 19.98 -11.24
C THR A 91 10.18 18.79 -10.73
N TYR A 92 11.31 18.50 -11.39
CA TYR A 92 12.24 17.46 -10.96
C TYR A 92 12.65 17.58 -9.48
N PHE A 93 13.00 18.78 -9.06
CA PHE A 93 13.36 19.07 -7.68
C PHE A 93 12.23 18.75 -6.70
N GLN A 94 11.00 19.13 -7.01
CA GLN A 94 9.84 18.81 -6.17
C GLN A 94 9.63 17.30 -6.07
N TYR A 95 9.74 16.57 -7.18
CA TYR A 95 9.53 15.14 -7.19
C TYR A 95 10.54 14.39 -6.31
N ILE A 96 11.85 14.69 -6.48
CA ILE A 96 12.91 14.10 -5.66
C ILE A 96 12.78 14.49 -4.19
N SER A 97 12.52 15.76 -3.92
CA SER A 97 12.34 16.24 -2.53
C SER A 97 11.21 15.52 -1.82
N LEU A 98 10.09 15.26 -2.50
CA LEU A 98 8.98 14.51 -1.94
C LEU A 98 9.35 13.05 -1.65
N ARG A 99 10.15 12.41 -2.51
CA ARG A 99 10.63 11.03 -2.27
C ARG A 99 11.59 10.97 -1.07
N LEU A 100 12.51 11.92 -0.97
CA LEU A 100 13.40 12.02 0.20
C LEU A 100 12.62 12.30 1.49
N LEU A 101 11.62 13.19 1.43
CA LEU A 101 10.77 13.49 2.58
C LEU A 101 10.03 12.24 3.07
N ARG A 102 9.58 11.36 2.18
CA ARG A 102 8.97 10.07 2.56
C ARG A 102 9.94 9.15 3.28
N LEU A 103 11.19 9.07 2.84
CA LEU A 103 12.22 8.28 3.55
C LEU A 103 12.48 8.81 4.96
N VAL A 104 12.60 10.12 5.10
CA VAL A 104 12.75 10.77 6.41
C VAL A 104 11.52 10.51 7.27
N PHE A 105 10.33 10.69 6.72
CA PHE A 105 9.08 10.45 7.41
C PHE A 105 8.97 9.00 7.90
N PHE A 106 9.29 8.01 7.04
CA PHE A 106 9.31 6.61 7.40
C PHE A 106 10.20 6.34 8.63
N LEU A 107 11.41 6.88 8.64
CA LEU A 107 12.33 6.75 9.76
C LEU A 107 11.80 7.42 11.03
N VAL A 108 11.25 8.63 10.91
CA VAL A 108 10.67 9.38 12.04
C VAL A 108 9.48 8.64 12.64
N VAL A 109 8.62 8.05 11.82
CA VAL A 109 7.47 7.23 12.29
C VAL A 109 7.96 6.07 13.15
N ILE A 110 8.98 5.33 12.70
CA ILE A 110 9.53 4.20 13.45
C ILE A 110 10.08 4.66 14.81
N TYR A 111 10.83 5.75 14.83
CA TYR A 111 11.35 6.31 16.09
C TYR A 111 10.25 6.75 17.05
N CYS A 112 9.23 7.41 16.52
CA CYS A 112 8.09 7.84 17.34
C CYS A 112 7.33 6.66 17.92
N LEU A 113 7.07 5.64 17.10
CA LEU A 113 6.35 4.44 17.54
C LEU A 113 7.16 3.63 18.56
N ASP A 114 8.49 3.48 18.37
CA ASP A 114 9.34 2.87 19.39
C ASP A 114 9.23 3.62 20.72
N TYR A 115 9.32 4.94 20.71
CA TYR A 115 9.19 5.75 21.92
C TYR A 115 7.79 5.65 22.56
N ILE A 116 6.73 5.60 21.76
CA ILE A 116 5.35 5.49 22.24
C ILE A 116 5.15 4.10 22.86
N LEU A 117 5.60 3.02 22.20
CA LEU A 117 5.47 1.64 22.65
C LEU A 117 6.29 1.30 23.90
N GLN A 118 7.32 2.10 24.22
CA GLN A 118 8.02 1.99 25.50
C GLN A 118 7.21 2.55 26.69
N LYS A 119 6.13 3.30 26.42
CA LYS A 119 5.34 4.00 27.45
C LYS A 119 3.89 3.56 27.54
N TYR A 120 3.35 3.04 26.45
CA TYR A 120 1.98 2.60 26.36
C TYR A 120 1.92 1.15 25.89
N SER A 121 0.89 0.44 26.33
CA SER A 121 0.62 -0.91 25.85
C SER A 121 0.27 -0.91 24.36
N PHE A 122 0.54 -2.03 23.68
CA PHE A 122 0.13 -2.23 22.30
C PHE A 122 -1.35 -1.96 22.08
N GLU A 123 -2.20 -2.39 23.03
CA GLU A 123 -3.65 -2.21 22.93
C GLU A 123 -4.04 -0.73 22.89
N TYR A 124 -3.40 0.08 23.71
CA TYR A 124 -3.67 1.52 23.73
C TYR A 124 -3.29 2.16 22.41
N VAL A 125 -2.12 1.85 21.87
CA VAL A 125 -1.65 2.40 20.58
C VAL A 125 -2.52 1.92 19.43
N LEU A 126 -2.82 0.61 19.39
CA LEU A 126 -3.68 0.02 18.36
C LEU A 126 -5.09 0.61 18.37
N THR A 127 -5.64 0.93 19.54
CA THR A 127 -6.96 1.57 19.63
C THR A 127 -7.03 2.85 18.79
N PHE A 128 -5.99 3.69 18.84
CA PHE A 128 -5.95 4.92 18.03
C PHE A 128 -5.86 4.63 16.54
N PHE A 129 -5.06 3.64 16.12
CA PHE A 129 -4.93 3.28 14.71
C PHE A 129 -6.24 2.69 14.16
N LEU A 130 -6.86 1.81 14.94
CA LEU A 130 -8.11 1.18 14.53
C LEU A 130 -9.29 2.16 14.51
N LEU A 131 -9.29 3.19 15.35
CA LEU A 131 -10.27 4.27 15.27
C LEU A 131 -10.13 5.05 13.95
N SER A 132 -8.90 5.36 13.50
CA SER A 132 -8.67 5.97 12.19
C SER A 132 -9.16 5.06 11.06
N CYS A 133 -8.84 3.76 11.13
CA CYS A 133 -9.32 2.77 10.15
C CYS A 133 -10.85 2.67 10.11
N LEU A 134 -11.49 2.61 11.26
CA LEU A 134 -12.96 2.56 11.36
C LEU A 134 -13.59 3.81 10.74
N PHE A 135 -13.08 4.99 11.09
CA PHE A 135 -13.64 6.24 10.60
C PHE A 135 -13.54 6.34 9.07
N ILE A 136 -12.41 6.00 8.49
CA ILE A 136 -12.22 5.94 7.04
C ILE A 136 -13.14 4.89 6.40
N SER A 137 -13.27 3.71 7.00
CA SER A 137 -14.13 2.66 6.48
C SER A 137 -15.62 3.06 6.53
N VAL A 138 -16.07 3.75 7.60
CA VAL A 138 -17.42 4.29 7.71
C VAL A 138 -17.66 5.35 6.63
N LEU A 139 -16.75 6.31 6.46
CA LEU A 139 -16.86 7.31 5.40
C LEU A 139 -16.91 6.66 4.01
N SER A 140 -16.10 5.61 3.79
CA SER A 140 -16.09 4.88 2.53
C SER A 140 -17.42 4.18 2.25
N LEU A 141 -18.03 3.58 3.27
CA LEU A 141 -19.36 2.95 3.13
C LEU A 141 -20.47 4.00 2.94
N ILE A 142 -20.42 5.11 3.68
CA ILE A 142 -21.38 6.22 3.48
C ILE A 142 -21.32 6.74 2.05
N SER A 143 -20.12 6.99 1.53
CA SER A 143 -19.90 7.44 0.17
C SER A 143 -20.44 6.43 -0.85
N TYR A 144 -20.14 5.13 -0.66
CA TYR A 144 -20.60 4.05 -1.53
C TYR A 144 -22.14 3.96 -1.57
N PHE A 145 -22.78 3.89 -0.41
CA PHE A 145 -24.24 3.77 -0.33
C PHE A 145 -24.93 5.06 -0.79
N SER A 146 -24.37 6.24 -0.53
CA SER A 146 -24.90 7.51 -1.06
C SER A 146 -24.96 7.46 -2.58
N TYR A 147 -23.92 6.98 -3.23
CA TYR A 147 -23.91 6.83 -4.69
C TYR A 147 -24.93 5.77 -5.17
N VAL A 148 -25.02 4.61 -4.49
CA VAL A 148 -25.97 3.55 -4.85
C VAL A 148 -27.42 4.05 -4.79
N TYR A 149 -27.74 4.93 -3.84
CA TYR A 149 -29.09 5.50 -3.67
C TYR A 149 -29.31 6.81 -4.48
N GLY A 150 -28.38 7.16 -5.37
CA GLY A 150 -28.53 8.31 -6.25
C GLY A 150 -28.28 9.67 -5.59
N TYR A 151 -27.71 9.70 -4.39
CA TYR A 151 -27.27 10.95 -3.77
C TYR A 151 -25.95 11.41 -4.39
N ASN A 152 -25.74 12.73 -4.45
CA ASN A 152 -24.49 13.29 -4.95
C ASN A 152 -23.32 12.80 -4.09
N ASP A 153 -22.27 12.28 -4.76
CA ASP A 153 -21.01 11.92 -4.12
C ASP A 153 -20.24 13.16 -3.64
N PHE A 154 -19.42 12.97 -2.63
CA PHE A 154 -18.45 13.98 -2.24
C PHE A 154 -17.47 14.22 -3.39
N PRO A 155 -17.34 15.47 -3.88
CA PRO A 155 -16.48 15.76 -5.03
C PRO A 155 -15.03 15.41 -4.69
N ARG A 156 -14.43 14.55 -5.49
CA ARG A 156 -13.01 14.21 -5.39
C ARG A 156 -12.19 15.30 -6.04
N THR A 157 -11.26 15.87 -5.28
CA THR A 157 -10.52 17.06 -5.69
C THR A 157 -9.11 16.78 -6.18
N ARG A 158 -8.60 15.55 -5.98
CA ARG A 158 -7.26 15.19 -6.42
C ARG A 158 -7.27 14.82 -7.90
N SER A 159 -6.34 15.39 -8.69
CA SER A 159 -6.12 15.02 -10.07
C SER A 159 -5.79 13.51 -10.20
N GLY A 160 -6.35 12.84 -11.22
CA GLY A 160 -6.20 11.39 -11.40
C GLY A 160 -7.08 10.53 -10.48
N SER A 161 -7.92 11.15 -9.62
CA SER A 161 -9.02 10.44 -8.99
C SER A 161 -10.13 10.31 -10.01
N GLY A 162 -10.35 9.10 -10.51
CA GLY A 162 -11.50 8.81 -11.35
C GLY A 162 -12.80 9.17 -10.62
N GLY A 163 -13.83 9.59 -11.34
CA GLY A 163 -15.18 9.60 -10.80
C GLY A 163 -15.61 8.18 -10.42
N TRP A 164 -16.77 8.00 -9.79
CA TRP A 164 -17.39 6.69 -9.53
C TRP A 164 -17.60 5.90 -10.83
N THR A 165 -17.71 6.60 -11.92
CA THR A 165 -17.56 6.14 -13.27
C THR A 165 -16.09 6.21 -13.68
N GLN A 166 -15.18 5.48 -13.01
CA GLN A 166 -14.11 4.94 -13.84
C GLN A 166 -14.85 4.09 -14.86
N PRO A 167 -14.78 4.44 -16.13
CA PRO A 167 -15.29 3.57 -17.15
C PRO A 167 -14.43 2.32 -17.03
N ILE A 168 -14.91 1.34 -16.26
CA ILE A 168 -14.65 -0.03 -16.58
C ILE A 168 -15.41 -0.17 -17.88
N GLU A 169 -14.80 0.30 -18.96
CA GLU A 169 -15.33 0.30 -20.30
C GLU A 169 -15.59 -1.11 -20.82
N ARG A 170 -15.44 -2.10 -19.95
CA ARG A 170 -15.61 -3.50 -20.29
C ARG A 170 -16.57 -4.12 -19.31
N ALA A 171 -17.69 -4.50 -19.87
CA ALA A 171 -18.68 -5.45 -19.37
C ALA A 171 -19.13 -5.22 -17.92
N CYS A 172 -20.38 -4.87 -17.76
CA CYS A 172 -21.10 -4.75 -16.49
C CYS A 172 -20.60 -3.63 -15.59
N ASN A 173 -21.37 -2.60 -15.47
CA ASN A 173 -21.25 -1.49 -14.51
C ASN A 173 -21.25 -1.98 -13.05
N ILE A 174 -20.30 -2.85 -12.69
CA ILE A 174 -20.19 -3.33 -11.31
C ILE A 174 -19.64 -2.19 -10.47
N LEU A 175 -20.48 -1.63 -9.64
CA LEU A 175 -20.11 -0.59 -8.71
C LEU A 175 -19.08 -1.11 -7.71
N ARG A 176 -17.94 -0.44 -7.61
CA ARG A 176 -16.87 -0.77 -6.67
C ARG A 176 -16.76 0.32 -5.62
N ASN A 177 -16.54 -0.07 -4.37
CA ASN A 177 -16.30 0.89 -3.30
C ASN A 177 -14.87 1.46 -3.39
N TYR A 178 -14.75 2.75 -3.69
CA TYR A 178 -13.47 3.49 -3.57
C TYR A 178 -13.41 4.25 -2.26
N GLY A 179 -14.57 4.58 -1.70
CA GLY A 179 -14.68 5.45 -0.56
C GLY A 179 -13.94 6.77 -0.75
N THR A 180 -13.02 7.03 0.14
CA THR A 180 -12.19 8.24 0.19
C THR A 180 -10.87 8.11 -0.57
N PHE A 181 -10.68 7.03 -1.33
CA PHE A 181 -9.47 6.75 -2.10
C PHE A 181 -9.67 7.01 -3.60
N ARG A 182 -8.57 7.18 -4.34
CA ARG A 182 -8.60 7.35 -5.79
C ARG A 182 -9.08 6.10 -6.52
N GLU A 183 -8.72 4.93 -5.99
CA GLU A 183 -9.03 3.63 -6.58
C GLU A 183 -9.48 2.64 -5.50
N PRO A 184 -10.31 1.64 -5.86
CA PRO A 184 -10.75 0.60 -4.93
C PRO A 184 -9.60 -0.21 -4.34
N SER A 185 -8.54 -0.41 -5.10
CA SER A 185 -7.33 -1.11 -4.67
C SER A 185 -6.64 -0.39 -3.52
N PHE A 186 -6.53 0.95 -3.56
CA PHE A 186 -5.91 1.72 -2.48
C PHE A 186 -6.69 1.64 -1.18
N LEU A 187 -8.04 1.66 -1.22
CA LEU A 187 -8.87 1.42 -0.04
C LEU A 187 -8.54 0.07 0.60
N SER A 188 -8.46 -0.98 -0.21
CA SER A 188 -8.19 -2.33 0.26
C SER A 188 -6.76 -2.45 0.82
N ILE A 189 -5.76 -1.98 0.08
CA ILE A 189 -4.34 -1.98 0.48
C ILE A 189 -4.13 -1.24 1.81
N TRP A 190 -4.78 -0.10 1.99
CA TRP A 190 -4.66 0.69 3.21
C TRP A 190 -5.35 0.03 4.41
N SER A 191 -6.51 -0.62 4.20
CA SER A 191 -7.31 -1.18 5.29
C SER A 191 -6.86 -2.58 5.73
N VAL A 192 -6.39 -3.42 4.81
CA VAL A 192 -6.01 -4.83 5.06
C VAL A 192 -5.01 -5.01 6.20
N PRO A 193 -3.92 -4.24 6.32
CA PRO A 193 -2.96 -4.41 7.40
C PRO A 193 -3.52 -4.15 8.80
N PHE A 194 -4.66 -3.45 8.93
CA PHE A 194 -5.30 -3.20 10.22
C PHE A 194 -6.23 -4.31 10.66
N LEU A 195 -6.76 -5.13 9.73
CA LEU A 195 -7.76 -6.16 10.05
C LEU A 195 -7.32 -7.11 11.17
N PRO A 196 -6.10 -7.66 11.17
CA PRO A 196 -5.67 -8.59 12.22
C PRO A 196 -5.76 -7.98 13.62
N TYR A 197 -5.48 -6.69 13.75
CA TYR A 197 -5.47 -6.02 15.05
C TYR A 197 -6.86 -5.85 15.68
N PHE A 198 -7.93 -5.76 14.87
CA PHE A 198 -9.31 -5.82 15.39
C PHE A 198 -9.55 -7.13 16.13
N PHE A 199 -9.06 -8.25 15.58
CA PHE A 199 -9.23 -9.57 16.21
C PHE A 199 -8.34 -9.73 17.44
N TYR A 200 -7.16 -9.13 17.44
CA TYR A 200 -6.34 -9.07 18.65
C TYR A 200 -7.04 -8.33 19.79
N LEU A 201 -7.56 -7.12 19.54
CA LEU A 201 -8.30 -6.36 20.55
C LEU A 201 -9.64 -7.05 20.92
N GLY A 202 -10.24 -7.76 19.99
CA GLY A 202 -11.46 -8.56 20.18
C GLY A 202 -11.32 -9.65 21.23
N LYS A 203 -10.11 -10.22 21.41
CA LYS A 203 -9.80 -11.15 22.50
C LYS A 203 -10.04 -10.53 23.88
N LYS A 204 -9.83 -9.22 24.02
CA LYS A 204 -10.01 -8.50 25.30
C LYS A 204 -11.39 -7.87 25.41
N LYS A 205 -11.90 -7.28 24.34
CA LYS A 205 -13.21 -6.61 24.28
C LYS A 205 -13.97 -7.05 23.04
N LYS A 206 -14.98 -7.89 23.19
CA LYS A 206 -15.74 -8.50 22.09
C LYS A 206 -16.30 -7.48 21.08
N VAL A 207 -16.52 -6.23 21.48
CA VAL A 207 -17.01 -5.16 20.59
C VAL A 207 -16.10 -4.97 19.37
N TRP A 208 -14.79 -5.21 19.48
CA TRP A 208 -13.86 -5.07 18.36
C TRP A 208 -14.09 -6.10 17.26
N TYR A 209 -14.61 -7.29 17.58
CA TYR A 209 -15.03 -8.26 16.56
C TYR A 209 -16.18 -7.72 15.72
N PHE A 210 -17.18 -7.08 16.33
CA PHE A 210 -18.29 -6.46 15.60
C PHE A 210 -17.81 -5.25 14.78
N LEU A 211 -16.95 -4.42 15.36
CA LEU A 211 -16.40 -3.27 14.65
C LEU A 211 -15.54 -3.68 13.44
N SER A 212 -14.92 -4.86 13.43
CA SER A 212 -14.16 -5.35 12.29
C SER A 212 -15.02 -5.62 11.04
N LEU A 213 -16.33 -5.82 11.20
CA LEU A 213 -17.25 -6.01 10.07
C LEU A 213 -17.27 -4.79 9.15
N ILE A 214 -17.09 -3.59 9.69
CA ILE A 214 -17.10 -2.33 8.93
C ILE A 214 -15.96 -2.28 7.90
N PRO A 215 -14.67 -2.39 8.28
CA PRO A 215 -13.60 -2.42 7.31
C PRO A 215 -13.63 -3.68 6.43
N ILE A 216 -14.04 -4.85 6.93
CA ILE A 216 -14.21 -6.06 6.11
C ILE A 216 -15.22 -5.80 4.99
N LEU A 217 -16.39 -5.26 5.31
CA LEU A 217 -17.41 -4.93 4.31
C LEU A 217 -16.89 -3.90 3.30
N SER A 218 -16.18 -2.87 3.78
CA SER A 218 -15.59 -1.84 2.91
C SER A 218 -14.59 -2.45 1.91
N ILE A 219 -13.72 -3.36 2.37
CA ILE A 219 -12.74 -4.06 1.53
C ILE A 219 -13.44 -4.99 0.52
N VAL A 220 -14.42 -5.78 0.97
CA VAL A 220 -15.14 -6.70 0.08
C VAL A 220 -15.89 -5.95 -1.01
N LEU A 221 -16.57 -4.86 -0.67
CA LEU A 221 -17.24 -4.00 -1.65
C LEU A 221 -16.29 -3.26 -2.58
N SER A 222 -15.02 -3.10 -2.20
CA SER A 222 -14.01 -2.56 -3.12
C SER A 222 -13.70 -3.51 -4.28
N ARG A 223 -14.00 -4.81 -4.12
CA ARG A 223 -13.71 -5.88 -5.08
C ARG A 223 -12.25 -5.87 -5.54
N SER A 224 -11.34 -5.49 -4.65
CA SER A 224 -9.90 -5.50 -4.93
C SER A 224 -9.33 -6.88 -4.66
N LEU A 225 -9.02 -7.60 -5.73
CA LEU A 225 -8.39 -8.92 -5.63
C LEU A 225 -7.04 -8.84 -4.89
N THR A 226 -6.25 -7.80 -5.13
CA THR A 226 -4.92 -7.63 -4.50
C THR A 226 -4.98 -7.62 -2.99
N GLY A 227 -5.87 -6.80 -2.41
CA GLY A 227 -6.00 -6.73 -0.95
C GLY A 227 -6.55 -8.02 -0.35
N VAL A 228 -7.54 -8.64 -1.00
CA VAL A 228 -8.12 -9.93 -0.59
C VAL A 228 -7.08 -11.02 -0.58
N MET A 229 -6.33 -11.17 -1.68
CA MET A 229 -5.29 -12.20 -1.81
C MET A 229 -4.13 -11.97 -0.85
N ALA A 230 -3.66 -10.72 -0.71
CA ALA A 230 -2.61 -10.37 0.25
C ALA A 230 -3.00 -10.78 1.68
N PHE A 231 -4.25 -10.52 2.09
CA PHE A 231 -4.74 -10.91 3.41
C PHE A 231 -4.82 -12.43 3.57
N LEU A 232 -5.46 -13.13 2.66
CA LEU A 232 -5.67 -14.59 2.75
C LEU A 232 -4.34 -15.34 2.73
N LEU A 233 -3.42 -14.96 1.83
CA LEU A 233 -2.09 -15.57 1.76
C LEU A 233 -1.28 -15.30 3.04
N ALA A 234 -1.30 -14.06 3.52
CA ALA A 234 -0.57 -13.70 4.74
C ALA A 234 -1.12 -14.43 5.98
N ALA A 235 -2.43 -14.51 6.12
CA ALA A 235 -3.08 -15.20 7.23
C ALA A 235 -2.83 -16.71 7.17
N SER A 236 -2.92 -17.33 5.97
CA SER A 236 -2.62 -18.75 5.76
C SER A 236 -1.16 -19.07 6.09
N LEU A 237 -0.22 -18.28 5.56
CA LEU A 237 1.20 -18.46 5.83
C LEU A 237 1.52 -18.28 7.32
N THR A 238 0.91 -17.29 7.97
CA THR A 238 1.07 -17.07 9.41
C THR A 238 0.56 -18.26 10.22
N LEU A 239 -0.62 -18.80 9.89
CA LEU A 239 -1.16 -19.99 10.56
C LEU A 239 -0.23 -21.20 10.41
N LEU A 240 0.31 -21.41 9.21
CA LEU A 240 1.30 -22.46 8.97
C LEU A 240 2.57 -22.24 9.81
N ILE A 241 3.13 -21.03 9.83
CA ILE A 241 4.31 -20.72 10.64
C ILE A 241 4.05 -21.00 12.13
N ILE A 242 2.91 -20.55 12.66
CA ILE A 242 2.56 -20.75 14.07
C ILE A 242 2.37 -22.23 14.39
N LEU A 243 1.73 -22.96 13.49
CA LEU A 243 1.51 -24.40 13.65
C LEU A 243 2.83 -25.18 13.64
N PHE A 244 3.73 -24.90 12.68
CA PHE A 244 4.98 -25.66 12.54
C PHE A 244 6.06 -25.21 13.53
N VAL A 245 6.20 -23.90 13.78
CA VAL A 245 7.26 -23.36 14.65
C VAL A 245 6.86 -23.43 16.12
N HIS A 246 5.64 -23.02 16.45
CA HIS A 246 5.17 -22.92 17.85
C HIS A 246 4.27 -24.06 18.27
N ARG A 247 3.88 -24.96 17.35
CA ARG A 247 2.95 -26.09 17.60
C ARG A 247 1.64 -25.64 18.27
N LYS A 248 1.15 -24.45 17.88
CA LYS A 248 -0.08 -23.84 18.39
C LYS A 248 -1.04 -23.57 17.22
N PHE A 249 -2.32 -23.51 17.53
CA PHE A 249 -3.35 -23.16 16.56
C PHE A 249 -4.08 -21.89 17.01
N GLU A 250 -4.03 -20.84 16.19
CA GLU A 250 -4.68 -19.56 16.49
C GLU A 250 -6.10 -19.54 15.94
N LEU A 251 -7.06 -20.02 16.74
CA LEU A 251 -8.46 -20.14 16.37
C LEU A 251 -9.07 -18.79 15.91
N ASN A 252 -8.68 -17.69 16.55
CA ASN A 252 -9.23 -16.38 16.18
C ASN A 252 -8.76 -15.91 14.80
N LEU A 253 -7.51 -16.21 14.42
CA LEU A 253 -7.01 -15.90 13.09
C LEU A 253 -7.70 -16.78 12.03
N PHE A 254 -7.92 -18.05 12.34
CA PHE A 254 -8.69 -18.95 11.49
C PHE A 254 -10.15 -18.46 11.34
N ALA A 255 -10.77 -18.04 12.42
CA ALA A 255 -12.14 -17.47 12.40
C ALA A 255 -12.21 -16.18 11.57
N LEU A 256 -11.19 -15.31 11.64
CA LEU A 256 -11.09 -14.12 10.80
C LEU A 256 -11.04 -14.48 9.32
N MET A 257 -10.19 -15.45 8.94
CA MET A 257 -10.12 -15.92 7.55
C MET A 257 -11.46 -16.47 7.08
N THR A 258 -12.08 -17.33 7.88
CA THR A 258 -13.38 -17.93 7.54
C THR A 258 -14.46 -16.88 7.39
N LEU A 259 -14.53 -15.91 8.30
CA LEU A 259 -15.47 -14.79 8.21
C LEU A 259 -15.26 -13.98 6.94
N PHE A 260 -14.01 -13.69 6.60
CA PHE A 260 -13.65 -12.93 5.41
C PHE A 260 -14.08 -13.66 4.13
N VAL A 261 -13.83 -14.97 4.05
CA VAL A 261 -14.24 -15.82 2.93
C VAL A 261 -15.78 -15.86 2.83
N ILE A 262 -16.50 -16.05 3.95
CA ILE A 262 -17.97 -16.06 3.96
C ILE A 262 -18.53 -14.74 3.41
N ILE A 263 -17.98 -13.61 3.83
CA ILE A 263 -18.45 -12.29 3.39
C ILE A 263 -18.19 -12.10 1.89
N ILE A 264 -17.02 -12.56 1.37
CA ILE A 264 -16.75 -12.51 -0.06
C ILE A 264 -17.80 -13.31 -0.86
N PHE A 265 -18.03 -14.55 -0.48
CA PHE A 265 -19.03 -15.38 -1.16
C PHE A 265 -20.45 -14.76 -1.05
N SER A 266 -20.83 -14.28 0.12
CA SER A 266 -22.13 -13.62 0.30
C SER A 266 -22.27 -12.36 -0.57
N SER A 267 -21.21 -11.55 -0.67
CA SER A 267 -21.23 -10.34 -1.51
C SER A 267 -21.32 -10.66 -2.99
N SER A 268 -20.73 -11.77 -3.44
CA SER A 268 -20.84 -12.24 -4.82
C SER A 268 -22.28 -12.64 -5.15
N ILE A 269 -22.96 -13.36 -4.24
CA ILE A 269 -24.37 -13.73 -4.40
C ILE A 269 -25.27 -12.49 -4.41
N PHE A 270 -24.98 -11.50 -3.54
CA PHE A 270 -25.77 -10.27 -3.45
C PHE A 270 -25.65 -9.41 -4.72
N SER A 271 -24.50 -9.42 -5.36
CA SER A 271 -24.26 -8.72 -6.65
C SER A 271 -25.09 -9.29 -7.80
N TYR A 272 -25.42 -10.56 -7.74
CA TYR A 272 -26.31 -11.22 -8.71
C TYR A 272 -27.78 -10.79 -8.58
N GLN A 273 -28.22 -10.42 -7.36
CA GLN A 273 -29.62 -10.08 -7.09
C GLN A 273 -29.97 -8.60 -7.36
N PHE A 274 -28.97 -7.74 -7.44
CA PHE A 274 -29.12 -6.31 -7.74
C PHE A 274 -28.25 -5.95 -8.95
N PRO A 275 -28.64 -6.34 -10.17
CA PRO A 275 -27.96 -5.84 -11.35
C PRO A 275 -28.10 -4.32 -11.39
N PRO A 276 -27.04 -3.56 -11.61
CA PRO A 276 -27.16 -2.14 -11.91
C PRO A 276 -28.07 -1.99 -13.13
N ASP A 277 -28.84 -0.90 -13.16
CA ASP A 277 -29.88 -0.60 -14.15
C ASP A 277 -29.59 -1.22 -15.52
N GLN A 278 -30.44 -2.15 -15.92
CA GLN A 278 -30.37 -2.90 -17.18
C GLN A 278 -30.44 -2.03 -18.46
N LYS A 279 -30.45 -0.71 -18.34
CA LYS A 279 -30.65 0.19 -19.49
C LYS A 279 -29.53 0.19 -20.52
N ASN A 280 -28.36 -0.36 -20.22
CA ASN A 280 -27.24 -0.38 -21.16
C ASN A 280 -26.60 -1.78 -21.39
N CYS A 281 -27.19 -2.83 -20.87
CA CYS A 281 -26.79 -4.22 -21.18
C CYS A 281 -27.77 -4.78 -22.22
N ASP A 282 -27.75 -4.23 -23.43
CA ASP A 282 -28.34 -4.93 -24.56
C ASP A 282 -27.42 -6.11 -24.94
N ASP A 283 -28.01 -7.31 -24.84
CA ASP A 283 -27.64 -8.57 -25.48
C ASP A 283 -26.53 -9.48 -24.88
N SER A 284 -25.93 -9.23 -23.71
CA SER A 284 -24.96 -10.22 -23.21
C SER A 284 -24.93 -10.41 -21.70
N ILE A 285 -25.96 -11.09 -21.17
CA ILE A 285 -25.94 -11.62 -19.79
C ILE A 285 -24.69 -12.50 -19.55
N ASN A 286 -24.14 -13.13 -20.59
CA ASN A 286 -22.96 -13.96 -20.55
C ASN A 286 -21.65 -13.15 -20.31
N GLU A 287 -21.53 -11.90 -20.79
CA GLU A 287 -20.32 -11.09 -20.59
C GLU A 287 -20.12 -10.61 -19.15
N CYS A 288 -21.19 -10.51 -18.36
CA CYS A 288 -21.10 -10.12 -16.95
C CYS A 288 -20.54 -11.21 -16.03
N ILE A 289 -20.70 -12.47 -16.41
CA ILE A 289 -20.12 -13.62 -15.69
C ILE A 289 -18.62 -13.69 -15.98
N CYS A 290 -18.22 -13.30 -17.19
CA CYS A 290 -16.85 -13.40 -17.68
C CYS A 290 -15.86 -12.47 -16.97
N TYR A 291 -16.25 -11.36 -16.33
CA TYR A 291 -15.26 -10.41 -15.77
C TYR A 291 -14.38 -11.01 -14.67
N THR A 292 -14.92 -11.88 -13.81
CA THR A 292 -14.12 -12.61 -12.80
C THR A 292 -13.43 -13.83 -13.40
N GLU A 293 -14.03 -14.46 -14.39
CA GLU A 293 -13.43 -15.56 -15.12
C GLU A 293 -12.35 -15.07 -16.06
N ASP A 294 -12.56 -14.00 -16.82
CA ASP A 294 -11.55 -13.37 -17.68
C ASP A 294 -10.33 -12.89 -16.87
N ARG A 295 -10.54 -12.28 -15.70
CA ARG A 295 -9.42 -11.91 -14.81
C ARG A 295 -8.69 -13.12 -14.25
N LEU A 296 -9.38 -14.21 -13.95
CA LEU A 296 -8.76 -15.45 -13.50
C LEU A 296 -8.04 -16.18 -14.65
N ASP A 297 -8.59 -16.13 -15.86
CA ASP A 297 -7.96 -16.69 -17.04
C ASP A 297 -6.80 -15.83 -17.55
N GLU A 298 -6.87 -14.52 -17.41
CA GLU A 298 -5.76 -13.58 -17.57
C GLU A 298 -4.61 -13.90 -16.59
N LEU A 299 -4.93 -14.13 -15.31
CA LEU A 299 -3.95 -14.57 -14.31
C LEU A 299 -3.35 -15.93 -14.66
N LYS A 300 -4.15 -16.89 -15.13
CA LYS A 300 -3.68 -18.21 -15.56
C LYS A 300 -2.82 -18.10 -16.82
N SER A 301 -3.21 -17.27 -17.78
CA SER A 301 -2.44 -17.07 -19.01
C SER A 301 -1.12 -16.36 -18.75
N SER A 302 -1.08 -15.41 -17.80
CA SER A 302 0.15 -14.71 -17.41
C SER A 302 1.15 -15.59 -16.65
N THR A 303 0.66 -16.59 -15.90
CA THR A 303 1.53 -17.53 -15.15
C THR A 303 2.06 -18.69 -16.01
N SER A 304 1.49 -18.93 -17.20
CA SER A 304 1.88 -20.03 -18.08
C SER A 304 2.91 -19.68 -19.16
N VAL A 305 3.56 -18.51 -19.07
CA VAL A 305 4.41 -17.99 -20.15
C VAL A 305 5.90 -18.06 -19.76
N PRO A 306 6.60 -19.17 -20.08
CA PRO A 306 8.05 -19.26 -19.88
C PRO A 306 8.88 -18.41 -20.85
N ASP A 307 8.32 -18.06 -22.03
CA ASP A 307 9.02 -17.39 -23.13
C ASP A 307 8.33 -16.07 -23.56
N ALA A 308 7.88 -15.28 -22.62
CA ALA A 308 7.25 -14.00 -22.95
C ALA A 308 8.31 -12.99 -23.43
N THR A 309 8.52 -12.98 -24.73
CA THR A 309 9.21 -11.85 -25.37
C THR A 309 8.40 -10.58 -25.18
N PHE A 310 9.09 -9.43 -25.12
CA PHE A 310 8.52 -8.09 -25.02
C PHE A 310 7.28 -7.86 -25.93
N GLY A 311 7.22 -8.52 -27.09
CA GLY A 311 6.07 -8.46 -28.00
C GLY A 311 4.76 -9.02 -27.41
N ARG A 312 4.82 -10.04 -26.58
CA ARG A 312 3.63 -10.69 -25.98
C ARG A 312 3.07 -9.89 -24.81
N PHE A 313 3.94 -9.24 -24.04
CA PHE A 313 3.51 -8.29 -23.00
C PHE A 313 2.90 -7.03 -23.59
N ARG A 314 3.35 -6.60 -24.78
CA ARG A 314 2.68 -5.52 -25.54
C ARG A 314 1.26 -5.90 -25.92
N GLU A 315 1.04 -7.16 -26.30
CA GLU A 315 -0.28 -7.68 -26.65
C GLU A 315 -1.20 -7.71 -25.42
N LEU A 316 -0.70 -8.16 -24.26
CA LEU A 316 -1.44 -8.16 -22.98
C LEU A 316 -1.69 -6.73 -22.46
N ALA A 317 -0.73 -5.82 -22.59
CA ALA A 317 -0.89 -4.40 -22.27
C ALA A 317 -1.97 -3.77 -23.15
N SER A 318 -2.03 -4.16 -24.42
CA SER A 318 -3.05 -3.71 -25.37
C SER A 318 -4.47 -4.16 -24.99
N GLN A 319 -4.59 -5.19 -24.17
CA GLN A 319 -5.86 -5.72 -23.68
C GLN A 319 -6.31 -5.14 -22.33
N GLY A 320 -5.61 -4.13 -21.79
CA GLY A 320 -6.01 -3.38 -20.60
C GLY A 320 -5.54 -3.94 -19.27
N LEU A 321 -4.43 -4.66 -19.24
CA LEU A 321 -3.79 -5.20 -18.04
C LEU A 321 -2.77 -4.23 -17.43
N ASP A 322 -3.16 -3.03 -17.06
CA ASP A 322 -2.26 -1.95 -16.65
C ASP A 322 -1.25 -2.31 -15.55
N ALA A 323 -1.66 -3.08 -14.54
CA ALA A 323 -0.75 -3.44 -13.44
C ALA A 323 0.26 -4.52 -13.85
N PHE A 324 -0.15 -5.51 -14.64
CA PHE A 324 0.73 -6.57 -15.14
C PHE A 324 1.67 -6.07 -16.23
N SER A 325 1.19 -5.18 -17.08
CA SER A 325 2.01 -4.59 -18.14
C SER A 325 3.17 -3.77 -17.56
N ASN A 326 2.93 -2.99 -16.49
CA ASN A 326 3.97 -2.23 -15.83
C ASN A 326 5.02 -3.13 -15.17
N THR A 327 4.62 -4.24 -14.56
CA THR A 327 5.55 -5.18 -13.93
C THR A 327 6.39 -5.91 -14.98
N ALA A 328 5.79 -6.31 -16.07
CA ALA A 328 6.47 -6.98 -17.17
C ALA A 328 7.47 -6.04 -17.87
N PHE A 329 7.01 -4.84 -18.20
CA PHE A 329 7.89 -3.81 -18.77
C PHE A 329 9.07 -3.49 -17.84
N LEU A 330 8.85 -3.50 -16.53
CA LEU A 330 9.90 -3.31 -15.55
C LEU A 330 10.95 -4.45 -15.60
N PHE A 331 10.55 -5.70 -15.73
CA PHE A 331 11.49 -6.80 -15.86
C PHE A 331 12.31 -6.73 -17.14
N ASP A 332 11.66 -6.41 -18.26
CA ASP A 332 12.35 -6.21 -19.53
C ASP A 332 13.31 -5.01 -19.46
N TYR A 333 12.89 -3.90 -18.85
CA TYR A 333 13.74 -2.74 -18.63
C TYR A 333 14.97 -3.07 -17.78
N ILE A 334 14.79 -3.82 -16.69
CA ILE A 334 15.91 -4.26 -15.83
C ILE A 334 16.84 -5.22 -16.61
N GLN A 335 16.28 -6.06 -17.48
CA GLN A 335 17.07 -6.99 -18.29
C GLN A 335 17.91 -6.26 -19.36
N ASP A 336 17.35 -5.24 -20.01
CA ASP A 336 17.98 -4.50 -21.10
C ASP A 336 18.98 -3.46 -20.59
N GLU A 337 18.60 -2.65 -19.62
CA GLU A 337 19.45 -1.56 -19.07
C GLU A 337 20.38 -2.05 -17.96
N GLY A 338 20.08 -3.22 -17.37
CA GLY A 338 20.79 -3.72 -16.21
C GLY A 338 20.43 -2.98 -14.92
N PHE A 339 21.21 -3.23 -13.89
CA PHE A 339 21.07 -2.53 -12.61
C PHE A 339 22.45 -2.15 -12.05
N SER A 340 22.52 -0.96 -11.50
CA SER A 340 23.73 -0.44 -10.88
C SER A 340 23.97 -1.10 -9.50
N VAL A 341 25.22 -1.20 -9.08
CA VAL A 341 25.57 -1.62 -7.71
C VAL A 341 25.07 -0.60 -6.68
N PHE A 342 25.11 0.70 -7.01
CA PHE A 342 24.75 1.80 -6.10
C PHE A 342 23.38 2.42 -6.38
N GLY A 343 22.79 2.16 -7.55
CA GLY A 343 21.51 2.70 -7.97
C GLY A 343 21.54 4.14 -8.47
N ASP A 344 20.40 4.61 -8.96
CA ASP A 344 20.23 5.92 -9.60
C ASP A 344 19.67 7.00 -8.66
N GLY A 345 19.31 6.63 -7.45
CA GLY A 345 18.68 7.52 -6.48
C GLY A 345 17.14 7.51 -6.53
N PHE A 346 16.53 7.77 -5.37
CA PHE A 346 15.07 7.79 -5.24
C PHE A 346 14.42 8.92 -6.05
N GLY A 347 13.45 8.54 -6.87
CA GLY A 347 12.77 9.46 -7.76
C GLY A 347 13.48 9.64 -9.10
N PHE A 348 14.81 9.63 -9.16
CA PHE A 348 15.55 9.67 -10.42
C PHE A 348 15.31 8.39 -11.23
N SER A 349 15.40 7.24 -10.59
CA SER A 349 15.09 5.94 -11.19
C SER A 349 13.68 5.87 -11.81
N ASN A 350 12.66 6.47 -11.19
CA ASN A 350 11.32 6.56 -11.77
C ASN A 350 11.29 7.42 -13.04
N ILE A 351 12.13 8.42 -13.12
CA ILE A 351 12.20 9.34 -14.25
C ILE A 351 12.87 8.66 -15.44
N THR A 352 14.02 8.00 -15.24
CA THR A 352 14.69 7.22 -16.27
C THR A 352 13.81 6.11 -16.82
N PHE A 353 13.13 5.39 -15.93
CA PHE A 353 12.12 4.40 -16.29
C PHE A 353 10.94 5.00 -17.11
N SER A 354 10.51 6.21 -16.77
CA SER A 354 9.44 6.91 -17.50
C SER A 354 9.85 7.27 -18.92
N TYR A 355 11.10 7.68 -19.15
CA TYR A 355 11.62 7.93 -20.49
C TYR A 355 11.63 6.66 -21.34
N ALA A 356 12.11 5.55 -20.78
CA ALA A 356 12.12 4.27 -21.47
C ALA A 356 10.69 3.81 -21.82
N ALA A 357 9.73 4.01 -20.91
CA ALA A 357 8.33 3.71 -21.14
C ALA A 357 7.70 4.59 -22.23
N ASP A 358 8.04 5.89 -22.27
CA ASP A 358 7.56 6.81 -23.32
C ASP A 358 8.16 6.46 -24.69
N GLU A 359 9.43 6.06 -24.76
CA GLU A 359 10.04 5.59 -26.00
C GLU A 359 9.41 4.27 -26.49
N ALA A 360 9.18 3.32 -25.59
CA ALA A 360 8.51 2.08 -25.94
C ALA A 360 7.08 2.33 -26.44
N THR A 361 6.36 3.29 -25.83
CA THR A 361 5.01 3.67 -26.24
C THR A 361 5.00 4.32 -27.63
N LYS A 362 5.94 5.22 -27.93
CA LYS A 362 6.06 5.85 -29.27
C LYS A 362 6.33 4.81 -30.37
N LYS A 363 7.09 3.76 -30.09
CA LYS A 363 7.29 2.65 -31.04
C LYS A 363 6.00 1.84 -31.27
N LEU A 364 5.03 1.91 -30.35
CA LEU A 364 3.72 1.25 -30.45
C LEU A 364 2.64 2.10 -31.13
N GLU A 365 2.81 3.43 -31.25
CA GLU A 365 1.81 4.35 -31.83
C GLU A 365 1.40 3.97 -33.25
N ASN A 366 2.24 3.26 -34.00
CA ASN A 366 1.87 2.71 -35.29
C ASN A 366 0.79 1.61 -35.24
N ASN A 367 0.42 1.10 -34.04
CA ASN A 367 -0.53 0.01 -33.81
C ASN A 367 -1.72 0.38 -32.90
N GLN A 368 -2.09 1.65 -32.82
CA GLN A 368 -3.39 2.14 -32.30
C GLN A 368 -3.69 2.03 -30.80
N ILE A 369 -2.75 1.77 -29.90
CA ILE A 369 -3.11 1.69 -28.48
C ILE A 369 -2.27 2.63 -27.63
N ILE A 370 -2.87 3.80 -27.30
CA ILE A 370 -2.28 4.79 -26.39
C ILE A 370 -2.85 4.54 -25.00
N TYR A 371 -2.08 3.87 -24.14
CA TYR A 371 -2.47 3.62 -22.73
C TYR A 371 -1.97 4.67 -21.76
N ARG A 372 -1.20 5.64 -22.21
CA ARG A 372 -0.53 6.56 -21.32
C ARG A 372 -0.51 7.98 -21.85
N ASN A 373 -0.83 8.94 -20.98
CA ASN A 373 -0.52 10.32 -21.25
C ASN A 373 1.00 10.51 -21.21
N PRO A 374 1.65 10.81 -22.34
CA PRO A 374 3.09 11.03 -22.36
C PRO A 374 3.46 12.16 -21.41
N GLY A 375 4.59 12.02 -20.73
CA GLY A 375 5.07 13.02 -19.77
C GLY A 375 4.58 12.85 -18.34
N GLN A 376 3.97 11.72 -17.96
CA GLN A 376 3.68 11.37 -16.57
C GLN A 376 4.77 10.46 -16.01
N VAL A 377 5.24 10.74 -14.78
CA VAL A 377 6.20 9.86 -14.11
C VAL A 377 5.54 8.53 -13.76
N VAL A 378 6.14 7.44 -14.23
CA VAL A 378 5.66 6.06 -14.00
C VAL A 378 6.08 5.57 -12.64
N SER A 379 5.16 4.86 -12.00
CA SER A 379 5.41 4.04 -10.83
C SER A 379 5.96 2.68 -11.24
N PHE A 380 6.94 2.16 -10.52
CA PHE A 380 7.35 0.75 -10.67
C PHE A 380 6.26 -0.23 -10.20
N ASN A 381 5.31 0.24 -9.39
CA ASN A 381 4.30 -0.57 -8.70
C ASN A 381 4.87 -1.76 -7.90
N ASN A 382 6.16 -1.72 -7.63
CA ASN A 382 6.90 -2.75 -6.90
C ASN A 382 7.99 -2.09 -6.05
N LEU A 383 7.90 -2.25 -4.72
CA LEU A 383 8.85 -1.65 -3.79
C LEU A 383 10.27 -2.19 -3.96
N PHE A 384 10.42 -3.49 -4.17
CA PHE A 384 11.75 -4.12 -4.29
C PHE A 384 12.46 -3.66 -5.56
N ALA A 385 11.72 -3.53 -6.65
CA ALA A 385 12.24 -2.98 -7.90
C ALA A 385 12.61 -1.50 -7.75
N ASN A 386 11.75 -0.70 -7.09
CA ASN A 386 12.07 0.69 -6.79
C ASN A 386 13.34 0.82 -5.94
N ILE A 387 13.50 -0.03 -4.91
CA ILE A 387 14.72 -0.04 -4.09
C ILE A 387 15.93 -0.48 -4.90
N LEU A 388 15.81 -1.53 -5.74
CA LEU A 388 16.89 -1.99 -6.62
C LEU A 388 17.35 -0.87 -7.55
N MET A 389 16.46 -0.23 -8.24
CA MET A 389 16.79 0.84 -9.18
C MET A 389 17.30 2.10 -8.48
N SER A 390 16.72 2.43 -7.32
CA SER A 390 17.07 3.65 -6.58
C SER A 390 18.36 3.53 -5.76
N THR A 391 18.62 2.37 -5.15
CA THR A 391 19.74 2.17 -4.22
C THR A 391 20.71 1.08 -4.65
N GLY A 392 20.47 0.50 -5.82
CA GLY A 392 21.28 -0.57 -6.39
C GLY A 392 21.16 -1.90 -5.65
N MET A 393 21.96 -2.86 -6.12
CA MET A 393 22.01 -4.20 -5.50
C MET A 393 22.42 -4.13 -4.04
N LEU A 394 23.36 -3.25 -3.67
CA LEU A 394 23.81 -3.08 -2.30
C LEU A 394 22.67 -2.62 -1.37
N GLY A 395 21.92 -1.61 -1.80
CA GLY A 395 20.78 -1.10 -1.01
C GLY A 395 19.63 -2.10 -0.90
N LEU A 396 19.36 -2.87 -1.97
CA LEU A 396 18.36 -3.93 -1.95
C LEU A 396 18.76 -5.05 -0.97
N LEU A 397 19.99 -5.55 -1.04
CA LEU A 397 20.46 -6.61 -0.13
C LEU A 397 20.45 -6.14 1.33
N TRP A 398 20.80 -4.89 1.58
CA TRP A 398 20.69 -4.31 2.92
C TRP A 398 19.26 -4.21 3.40
N PHE A 399 18.34 -3.77 2.54
CA PHE A 399 16.91 -3.72 2.88
C PHE A 399 16.32 -5.11 3.14
N LEU A 400 16.66 -6.10 2.30
CA LEU A 400 16.27 -7.50 2.51
C LEU A 400 16.80 -8.05 3.85
N TYR A 401 18.04 -7.71 4.22
CA TYR A 401 18.58 -8.06 5.53
C TYR A 401 17.72 -7.49 6.67
N ILE A 402 17.29 -6.21 6.56
CA ILE A 402 16.39 -5.59 7.57
C ILE A 402 15.06 -6.32 7.64
N LEU A 403 14.47 -6.69 6.49
CA LEU A 403 13.21 -7.43 6.45
C LEU A 403 13.36 -8.86 7.01
N ILE A 404 14.46 -9.54 6.71
CA ILE A 404 14.76 -10.88 7.24
C ILE A 404 14.95 -10.82 8.77
N ASP A 405 15.69 -9.85 9.27
CA ASP A 405 15.88 -9.67 10.72
C ASP A 405 14.53 -9.38 11.41
N THR A 406 13.69 -8.53 10.82
CA THR A 406 12.33 -8.25 11.31
C THR A 406 11.47 -9.51 11.28
N SER A 407 11.47 -10.26 10.17
CA SER A 407 10.73 -11.52 10.03
C SER A 407 11.17 -12.55 11.07
N ARG A 408 12.49 -12.70 11.25
CA ARG A 408 13.05 -13.62 12.25
C ARG A 408 12.57 -13.30 13.66
N LYS A 409 12.54 -12.03 14.03
CA LYS A 409 12.01 -11.57 15.32
C LYS A 409 10.53 -11.91 15.48
N LEU A 410 9.73 -11.76 14.42
CA LEU A 410 8.31 -12.09 14.42
C LEU A 410 8.03 -13.60 14.41
N VAL A 411 8.86 -14.40 13.75
CA VAL A 411 8.63 -15.84 13.61
C VAL A 411 9.04 -16.61 14.87
N PHE A 412 10.19 -16.30 15.46
CA PHE A 412 10.75 -17.14 16.56
C PHE A 412 10.29 -16.75 17.95
N ARG A 413 9.61 -15.61 18.12
CA ARG A 413 9.09 -15.19 19.43
C ARG A 413 7.57 -15.21 19.42
N TYR A 414 6.99 -16.09 20.24
CA TYR A 414 5.56 -16.20 20.36
C TYR A 414 5.04 -15.34 21.50
N THR A 415 4.25 -14.32 21.17
CA THR A 415 3.45 -13.50 22.08
C THR A 415 2.00 -13.46 21.62
N LEU A 416 1.07 -13.02 22.46
CA LEU A 416 -0.36 -12.97 22.10
C LEU A 416 -0.67 -12.05 20.91
N ILE A 417 0.14 -11.02 20.67
CA ILE A 417 -0.04 -10.08 19.56
C ILE A 417 0.74 -10.49 18.31
N GLN A 418 1.81 -11.28 18.47
CA GLN A 418 2.74 -11.63 17.39
C GLN A 418 2.05 -12.20 16.13
N PRO A 419 1.07 -13.13 16.21
CA PRO A 419 0.40 -13.65 15.03
C PRO A 419 -0.22 -12.54 14.19
N TYR A 420 -0.80 -11.56 14.83
CA TYR A 420 -1.50 -10.44 14.18
C TYR A 420 -0.54 -9.44 13.54
N VAL A 421 0.59 -9.17 14.20
CA VAL A 421 1.67 -8.36 13.60
C VAL A 421 2.28 -9.08 12.41
N LEU A 422 2.44 -10.41 12.50
CA LEU A 422 3.00 -11.20 11.40
C LEU A 422 2.08 -11.21 10.18
N VAL A 423 0.76 -11.36 10.35
CA VAL A 423 -0.21 -11.24 9.24
C VAL A 423 -0.14 -9.86 8.62
N SER A 424 -0.16 -8.80 9.43
CA SER A 424 -0.04 -7.42 8.94
C SER A 424 1.25 -7.24 8.14
N PHE A 425 2.38 -7.66 8.66
CA PHE A 425 3.69 -7.54 8.03
C PHE A 425 3.75 -8.30 6.69
N ILE A 426 3.33 -9.56 6.65
CA ILE A 426 3.32 -10.37 5.43
C ILE A 426 2.35 -9.79 4.40
N SER A 427 1.16 -9.32 4.82
CA SER A 427 0.21 -8.65 3.91
C SER A 427 0.85 -7.44 3.23
N ILE A 428 1.57 -6.62 3.99
CA ILE A 428 2.28 -5.44 3.47
C ILE A 428 3.37 -5.85 2.47
N LEU A 429 4.15 -6.89 2.75
CA LEU A 429 5.17 -7.36 1.83
C LEU A 429 4.57 -7.86 0.51
N PHE A 430 3.45 -8.58 0.55
CA PHE A 430 2.72 -8.97 -0.67
C PHE A 430 2.24 -7.76 -1.46
N ILE A 431 1.61 -6.79 -0.79
CA ILE A 431 1.12 -5.56 -1.43
C ILE A 431 2.28 -4.82 -2.11
N TYR A 432 3.41 -4.68 -1.44
CA TYR A 432 4.59 -3.98 -1.97
C TYR A 432 5.33 -4.76 -3.07
N SER A 433 5.17 -6.06 -3.11
CA SER A 433 5.74 -6.84 -4.22
C SER A 433 4.96 -6.66 -5.52
N TYR A 434 3.74 -6.09 -5.46
CA TYR A 434 2.84 -6.18 -6.60
C TYR A 434 2.12 -4.88 -6.99
N GLN A 435 1.82 -3.98 -6.05
CA GLN A 435 0.96 -2.83 -6.34
C GLN A 435 1.42 -1.53 -5.68
N ALA A 436 2.49 -1.52 -4.92
CA ALA A 436 2.98 -0.32 -4.27
C ALA A 436 4.50 -0.22 -4.36
N GLU A 437 5.00 0.97 -4.71
CA GLU A 437 6.44 1.23 -4.79
C GLU A 437 6.96 2.07 -3.62
N GLU A 438 6.07 2.69 -2.87
CA GLU A 438 6.46 3.67 -1.86
C GLU A 438 6.46 3.06 -0.47
N ILE A 439 7.51 3.35 0.28
CA ILE A 439 7.60 2.98 1.69
C ILE A 439 6.53 3.73 2.47
N ALA A 440 5.55 3.01 3.00
CA ALA A 440 4.40 3.59 3.68
C ALA A 440 4.45 3.39 5.21
N ALA A 441 3.57 4.10 5.90
CA ALA A 441 3.43 4.05 7.35
C ALA A 441 3.18 2.62 7.89
N HIS A 442 2.45 1.79 7.16
CA HIS A 442 2.16 0.41 7.57
C HIS A 442 3.41 -0.46 7.77
N LEU A 443 4.40 -0.32 6.88
CA LEU A 443 5.68 -1.02 7.04
C LEU A 443 6.41 -0.51 8.29
N ALA A 444 6.40 0.81 8.51
CA ALA A 444 6.98 1.42 9.71
C ALA A 444 6.32 0.91 11.00
N ILE A 445 4.99 0.80 11.01
CA ILE A 445 4.22 0.25 12.14
C ILE A 445 4.64 -1.19 12.41
N SER A 446 4.68 -2.04 11.38
CA SER A 446 5.03 -3.44 11.52
C SER A 446 6.46 -3.65 12.01
N ILE A 447 7.43 -2.88 11.51
CA ILE A 447 8.83 -2.92 11.97
C ILE A 447 8.93 -2.44 13.42
N ALA A 448 8.28 -1.32 13.78
CA ALA A 448 8.30 -0.81 15.14
C ALA A 448 7.69 -1.79 16.13
N PHE A 449 6.59 -2.46 15.76
CA PHE A 449 5.98 -3.49 16.59
C PHE A 449 6.88 -4.71 16.74
N ALA A 450 7.46 -5.21 15.65
CA ALA A 450 8.38 -6.34 15.69
C ALA A 450 9.54 -6.13 16.65
N ILE A 451 10.10 -4.93 16.68
CA ILE A 451 11.22 -4.59 17.58
C ILE A 451 10.77 -4.48 19.03
N ASN A 452 9.58 -3.91 19.28
CA ASN A 452 9.08 -3.74 20.63
C ASN A 452 8.49 -5.01 21.26
N LEU A 453 8.13 -6.02 20.47
CA LEU A 453 7.79 -7.35 20.98
C LEU A 453 8.93 -7.98 21.79
N GLN A 454 10.16 -7.54 21.55
CA GLN A 454 11.34 -8.06 22.27
C GLN A 454 11.48 -7.50 23.68
N LYS A 455 11.03 -6.27 23.93
CA LYS A 455 11.29 -5.54 25.17
C LYS A 455 10.29 -5.83 26.29
N ASN A 456 9.10 -6.32 25.96
CA ASN A 456 8.04 -6.53 26.94
C ASN A 456 8.14 -7.89 27.68
N GLU A 457 9.20 -8.65 27.44
CA GLU A 457 9.48 -9.94 28.09
C GLU A 457 10.72 -9.90 29.01
N GLU A 458 11.48 -8.80 29.02
CA GLU A 458 12.54 -8.51 30.00
C GLU A 458 11.98 -7.64 31.14
#